data_2c7e5ec8e3d9343a483f535ee59557fd
#
_entry.id   2c7e5ec8e3d9343a483f535ee59557fd
#
_cell.length_a   1.000
_cell.length_b   1.000
_cell.length_c   1.000
_cell.angle_alpha   90.00
_cell.angle_beta   90.00
_cell.angle_gamma   90.00
#
_symmetry.space_group_name_H-M   'P 1'
#
loop_
_entity.id
_entity.type
_entity.pdbx_description
1 polymer ?
#
loop_
_entity_poly.entity_id
_entity_poly.type
_entity_poly.pdbx_seq_one_letter_code
_entity_poly.pdbx_strand_id
1 'polypeptide(L)'
;MQRFPTALRLLSRSRHAQVPTRAWSTSRLGQTVAQRSLSSSPESSSASAARGRNAIGPFTLRSGAVFLLTGAALYYYFQQEKQKLTQRKKDETANQKVGRPKIGGPFVLTDQDGKPFGDKDMLGKWSLVYFGFTNCPDICPEELDKMSIVVSDISKSHETSILPVFITCDPARDDVAAVKAYIRDFHPSLVGLTGTYDDIKKTCKQYRVYFSTPPNAKATDDYLVDHSIFFYLMDPNGKFVDAFGRSMGPEEVKTKIARYLDEWKVKDGKPFWYEQSQQSQ
;
A
#
# COMPACT_ATOMS: atom_id res chain seq x y z
N MET A 1 25.88 17.48 58.29
CA MET A 1 26.85 16.37 58.49
C MET A 1 26.06 15.08 58.55
N GLN A 2 26.07 14.30 57.46
CA GLN A 2 25.96 12.85 57.51
C GLN A 2 26.23 12.30 56.11
N ARG A 3 27.02 11.26 56.06
CA ARG A 3 27.88 10.76 55.01
C ARG A 3 27.12 9.85 54.04
N PHE A 4 27.49 9.91 52.75
CA PHE A 4 27.22 8.89 51.73
C PHE A 4 27.95 7.59 52.02
N PRO A 5 27.45 6.44 51.57
CA PRO A 5 28.32 5.35 51.16
C PRO A 5 28.21 5.06 49.65
N THR A 6 29.41 5.00 49.12
CA THR A 6 29.79 4.46 47.78
C THR A 6 29.65 2.95 47.81
N ALA A 7 29.12 2.36 46.75
CA ALA A 7 29.39 1.02 46.20
C ALA A 7 28.19 0.62 45.31
N LEU A 8 28.28 -0.01 44.20
CA LEU A 8 29.19 -0.99 43.62
C LEU A 8 28.93 -1.06 42.11
N ARG A 9 29.96 -0.94 41.31
CA ARG A 9 29.93 -1.25 39.89
C ARG A 9 29.71 -2.76 39.70
N LEU A 10 28.61 -3.15 39.06
CA LEU A 10 28.51 -4.47 38.47
C LEU A 10 28.57 -4.34 36.96
N LEU A 11 29.71 -4.77 36.41
CA LEU A 11 29.97 -4.99 35.00
C LEU A 11 29.15 -6.19 34.55
N SER A 12 28.05 -5.98 33.80
CA SER A 12 27.41 -7.04 33.07
C SER A 12 28.00 -7.10 31.66
N ARG A 13 28.77 -8.17 31.42
CA ARG A 13 29.28 -8.57 30.12
C ARG A 13 28.13 -8.86 29.18
N SER A 14 27.94 -8.03 28.16
CA SER A 14 27.14 -8.36 27.00
C SER A 14 27.85 -9.43 26.19
N ARG A 15 27.28 -10.62 26.15
CA ARG A 15 27.66 -11.68 25.22
C ARG A 15 27.11 -11.33 23.85
N HIS A 16 27.97 -10.89 22.96
CA HIS A 16 27.67 -10.88 21.53
C HIS A 16 27.49 -12.32 21.04
N ALA A 17 26.26 -12.66 20.68
CA ALA A 17 25.98 -13.87 19.92
C ALA A 17 26.46 -13.63 18.47
N GLN A 18 27.53 -14.29 18.09
CA GLN A 18 28.02 -14.33 16.70
C GLN A 18 27.10 -15.23 15.88
N VAL A 19 26.52 -14.65 14.83
CA VAL A 19 25.82 -15.38 13.78
C VAL A 19 26.85 -16.06 12.88
N PRO A 20 26.79 -17.38 12.64
CA PRO A 20 27.73 -18.04 11.74
C PRO A 20 27.40 -17.69 10.29
N THR A 21 28.30 -16.95 9.65
CA THR A 21 28.31 -16.80 8.18
C THR A 21 28.73 -18.13 7.54
N ARG A 22 27.80 -18.74 6.86
CA ARG A 22 28.04 -19.95 6.06
C ARG A 22 28.82 -19.54 4.81
N ALA A 23 30.12 -19.78 4.80
CA ALA A 23 30.99 -19.65 3.65
C ALA A 23 30.59 -20.71 2.59
N TRP A 24 30.24 -20.25 1.41
CA TRP A 24 30.15 -21.13 0.24
C TRP A 24 31.57 -21.44 -0.27
N SER A 25 31.98 -22.68 -0.11
CA SER A 25 33.21 -23.19 -0.72
C SER A 25 32.97 -23.39 -2.21
N THR A 26 33.63 -22.60 -3.03
CA THR A 26 33.80 -22.87 -4.46
C THR A 26 34.87 -23.96 -4.61
N SER A 27 34.41 -25.19 -4.88
CA SER A 27 35.30 -26.27 -5.31
C SER A 27 35.86 -25.99 -6.71
N ARG A 28 37.14 -25.62 -6.76
CA ARG A 28 37.91 -25.59 -8.01
C ARG A 28 38.15 -27.04 -8.45
N LEU A 29 37.53 -27.45 -9.54
CA LEU A 29 37.91 -28.63 -10.29
C LEU A 29 39.24 -28.33 -10.99
N GLY A 30 40.33 -28.94 -10.50
CA GLY A 30 41.63 -28.91 -11.11
C GLY A 30 41.60 -29.68 -12.46
N GLN A 31 41.90 -28.96 -13.52
CA GLN A 31 42.21 -29.59 -14.80
C GLN A 31 43.67 -29.97 -14.78
N THR A 32 43.96 -31.26 -14.72
CA THR A 32 45.29 -31.84 -14.99
C THR A 32 45.58 -31.77 -16.49
N VAL A 33 46.51 -30.91 -16.83
CA VAL A 33 47.14 -30.83 -18.16
C VAL A 33 48.07 -32.01 -18.31
N ALA A 34 47.66 -33.02 -19.09
CA ALA A 34 48.61 -34.07 -19.55
C ALA A 34 49.37 -33.56 -20.79
N GLN A 35 50.65 -33.23 -20.56
CA GLN A 35 51.58 -33.03 -21.65
C GLN A 35 51.84 -34.37 -22.31
N ARG A 36 51.57 -34.46 -23.61
CA ARG A 36 52.00 -35.55 -24.49
C ARG A 36 52.97 -35.02 -25.50
N SER A 37 54.18 -35.54 -25.43
CA SER A 37 55.36 -35.30 -26.19
C SER A 37 55.17 -35.53 -27.72
N LEU A 38 55.84 -34.67 -28.45
CA LEU A 38 56.11 -34.70 -29.90
C LEU A 38 56.87 -35.97 -30.30
N SER A 39 56.44 -36.61 -31.36
CA SER A 39 57.32 -37.39 -32.19
C SER A 39 56.94 -37.15 -33.67
N SER A 40 57.98 -36.93 -34.44
CA SER A 40 58.10 -36.46 -35.81
C SER A 40 57.86 -37.53 -36.87
N SER A 41 57.13 -37.14 -37.95
CA SER A 41 57.37 -37.35 -39.39
C SER A 41 57.43 -38.78 -39.99
N PRO A 42 57.35 -38.94 -41.37
CA PRO A 42 56.92 -38.05 -42.46
C PRO A 42 55.96 -38.66 -43.54
N GLU A 43 55.50 -37.77 -44.38
CA GLU A 43 55.10 -37.92 -45.81
C GLU A 43 54.35 -39.14 -46.30
N SER A 44 53.17 -38.92 -46.87
CA SER A 44 52.86 -39.29 -48.26
C SER A 44 51.64 -38.51 -48.79
N SER A 45 51.83 -37.92 -49.92
CA SER A 45 50.87 -37.22 -50.75
C SER A 45 49.72 -38.09 -51.22
N SER A 46 48.49 -37.64 -51.04
CA SER A 46 47.42 -37.94 -51.99
C SER A 46 46.39 -36.82 -51.99
N ALA A 47 46.28 -36.10 -53.06
CA ALA A 47 45.23 -35.17 -53.37
C ALA A 47 43.89 -35.91 -53.39
N SER A 48 43.01 -35.57 -52.43
CA SER A 48 41.62 -35.94 -52.51
C SER A 48 40.74 -34.72 -52.21
N ALA A 49 39.89 -34.46 -53.21
CA ALA A 49 38.91 -33.44 -53.38
C ALA A 49 38.33 -32.90 -52.09
N ALA A 50 38.50 -31.60 -51.92
CA ALA A 50 37.75 -30.82 -50.89
C ALA A 50 36.27 -30.85 -51.23
N ARG A 51 35.52 -31.79 -50.63
CA ARG A 51 34.10 -31.65 -50.45
C ARG A 51 33.89 -30.62 -49.36
N GLY A 52 33.53 -29.41 -49.77
CA GLY A 52 33.08 -28.36 -48.84
C GLY A 52 31.98 -28.89 -47.94
N ARG A 53 32.35 -29.30 -46.71
CA ARG A 53 31.39 -29.43 -45.63
C ARG A 53 30.99 -28.02 -45.28
N ASN A 54 29.80 -27.59 -45.78
CA ASN A 54 29.13 -26.44 -45.24
C ASN A 54 28.90 -26.71 -43.76
N ALA A 55 29.83 -26.27 -42.92
CA ALA A 55 29.67 -26.28 -41.50
C ALA A 55 28.47 -25.37 -41.20
N ILE A 56 27.31 -25.99 -41.01
CA ILE A 56 26.14 -25.30 -40.50
C ILE A 56 26.44 -24.99 -39.03
N GLY A 57 27.21 -23.93 -38.82
CA GLY A 57 27.43 -23.40 -37.47
C GLY A 57 26.10 -22.82 -36.93
N PRO A 58 25.92 -22.77 -35.60
CA PRO A 58 24.70 -22.20 -35.00
C PRO A 58 24.46 -20.73 -35.37
N PHE A 59 25.39 -20.07 -36.06
CA PHE A 59 25.35 -18.65 -36.44
C PHE A 59 25.17 -18.43 -37.94
N THR A 60 24.44 -19.29 -38.63
CA THR A 60 24.07 -19.00 -40.02
C THR A 60 22.96 -17.95 -40.08
N LEU A 61 22.91 -17.18 -41.17
CA LEU A 61 21.90 -16.15 -41.38
C LEU A 61 20.46 -16.71 -41.26
N ARG A 62 20.28 -17.97 -41.63
CA ARG A 62 19.02 -18.71 -41.52
C ARG A 62 18.67 -19.03 -40.04
N SER A 63 19.64 -19.44 -39.22
CA SER A 63 19.41 -19.70 -37.82
C SER A 63 19.16 -18.40 -37.03
N GLY A 64 19.82 -17.29 -37.40
CA GLY A 64 19.55 -15.97 -36.87
C GLY A 64 18.12 -15.49 -37.16
N ALA A 65 17.66 -15.71 -38.41
CA ALA A 65 16.28 -15.37 -38.78
C ALA A 65 15.23 -16.19 -37.98
N VAL A 66 15.47 -17.51 -37.83
CA VAL A 66 14.59 -18.38 -37.03
C VAL A 66 14.57 -17.92 -35.54
N PHE A 67 15.72 -17.57 -34.96
CA PHE A 67 15.82 -17.09 -33.61
C PHE A 67 15.04 -15.77 -33.41
N LEU A 68 15.17 -14.81 -34.34
CA LEU A 68 14.45 -13.55 -34.28
C LEU A 68 12.93 -13.74 -34.42
N LEU A 69 12.50 -14.61 -35.34
CA LEU A 69 11.08 -14.92 -35.54
C LEU A 69 10.49 -15.61 -34.30
N THR A 70 11.21 -16.57 -33.69
CA THR A 70 10.79 -17.25 -32.49
C THR A 70 10.73 -16.28 -31.30
N GLY A 71 11.73 -15.39 -31.17
CA GLY A 71 11.75 -14.35 -30.14
C GLY A 71 10.60 -13.37 -30.29
N ALA A 72 10.32 -12.91 -31.53
CA ALA A 72 9.19 -12.04 -31.81
C ALA A 72 7.83 -12.71 -31.51
N ALA A 73 7.69 -13.99 -31.90
CA ALA A 73 6.47 -14.76 -31.63
C ALA A 73 6.24 -14.95 -30.14
N LEU A 74 7.29 -15.29 -29.38
CA LEU A 74 7.22 -15.39 -27.90
C LEU A 74 6.89 -14.05 -27.27
N TYR A 75 7.55 -12.97 -27.68
CA TYR A 75 7.27 -11.63 -27.20
C TYR A 75 5.79 -11.24 -27.43
N TYR A 76 5.28 -11.48 -28.62
CA TYR A 76 3.89 -11.21 -28.98
C TYR A 76 2.92 -12.07 -28.16
N TYR A 77 3.24 -13.36 -27.99
CA TYR A 77 2.46 -14.28 -27.14
C TYR A 77 2.39 -13.80 -25.68
N PHE A 78 3.54 -13.43 -25.10
CA PHE A 78 3.57 -12.92 -23.71
C PHE A 78 2.82 -11.59 -23.56
N GLN A 79 2.89 -10.71 -24.54
CA GLN A 79 2.14 -9.45 -24.53
C GLN A 79 0.62 -9.71 -24.59
N GLN A 80 0.17 -10.63 -25.42
CA GLN A 80 -1.25 -11.02 -25.45
C GLN A 80 -1.69 -11.64 -24.12
N GLU A 81 -0.89 -12.56 -23.57
CA GLU A 81 -1.26 -13.21 -22.30
C GLU A 81 -1.28 -12.21 -21.14
N LYS A 82 -0.34 -11.27 -21.09
CA LYS A 82 -0.34 -10.18 -20.13
C LYS A 82 -1.60 -9.30 -20.26
N GLN A 83 -2.02 -8.98 -21.49
CA GLN A 83 -3.26 -8.23 -21.73
C GLN A 83 -4.50 -9.01 -21.28
N LYS A 84 -4.58 -10.31 -21.59
CA LYS A 84 -5.67 -11.19 -21.14
C LYS A 84 -5.75 -11.29 -19.62
N LEU A 85 -4.60 -11.44 -18.94
CA LEU A 85 -4.56 -11.48 -17.46
C LEU A 85 -5.00 -10.14 -16.84
N THR A 86 -4.60 -9.03 -17.47
CA THR A 86 -5.02 -7.69 -17.02
C THR A 86 -6.53 -7.49 -17.26
N GLN A 87 -7.02 -7.97 -18.40
CA GLN A 87 -8.45 -7.93 -18.72
C GLN A 87 -9.27 -8.82 -17.78
N ARG A 88 -8.85 -10.08 -17.55
CA ARG A 88 -9.50 -10.98 -16.59
C ARG A 88 -9.56 -10.38 -15.19
N LYS A 89 -8.48 -9.78 -14.71
CA LYS A 89 -8.48 -9.06 -13.42
C LYS A 89 -9.47 -7.89 -13.39
N LYS A 90 -9.58 -7.13 -14.51
CA LYS A 90 -10.59 -6.07 -14.64
C LYS A 90 -12.01 -6.62 -14.67
N ASP A 91 -12.22 -7.71 -15.40
CA ASP A 91 -13.53 -8.37 -15.53
C ASP A 91 -13.93 -9.08 -14.22
N GLU A 92 -12.97 -9.69 -13.50
CA GLU A 92 -13.19 -10.25 -12.16
C GLU A 92 -13.53 -9.16 -11.16
N THR A 93 -12.87 -7.99 -11.24
CA THR A 93 -13.17 -6.84 -10.38
C THR A 93 -14.53 -6.22 -10.74
N ALA A 94 -14.89 -6.21 -12.03
CA ALA A 94 -16.20 -5.73 -12.51
C ALA A 94 -17.34 -6.75 -12.27
N ASN A 95 -17.04 -8.04 -12.35
CA ASN A 95 -17.98 -9.14 -12.13
C ASN A 95 -18.03 -9.66 -10.70
N GLN A 96 -17.21 -9.18 -9.79
CA GLN A 96 -17.42 -9.41 -8.36
C GLN A 96 -18.68 -8.64 -7.95
N LYS A 97 -19.85 -9.25 -8.26
CA LYS A 97 -21.13 -9.00 -7.59
C LYS A 97 -21.11 -9.46 -6.12
N VAL A 98 -19.98 -9.40 -5.47
CA VAL A 98 -19.90 -9.47 -4.02
C VAL A 98 -20.44 -8.12 -3.57
N GLY A 99 -21.57 -8.12 -2.92
CA GLY A 99 -22.20 -6.92 -2.41
C GLY A 99 -21.16 -6.05 -1.73
N ARG A 100 -21.18 -4.74 -2.00
CA ARG A 100 -20.21 -3.81 -1.39
C ARG A 100 -20.18 -4.05 0.10
N PRO A 101 -19.00 -4.16 0.71
CA PRO A 101 -18.92 -4.38 2.14
C PRO A 101 -19.68 -3.26 2.84
N LYS A 102 -20.57 -3.61 3.77
CA LYS A 102 -21.24 -2.61 4.58
C LYS A 102 -20.20 -1.99 5.52
N ILE A 103 -19.66 -0.86 5.09
CA ILE A 103 -18.68 -0.03 5.81
C ILE A 103 -19.35 1.31 6.09
N GLY A 104 -19.10 1.86 7.29
CA GLY A 104 -19.79 3.04 7.80
C GLY A 104 -21.11 2.67 8.50
N GLY A 105 -21.71 3.67 9.11
CA GLY A 105 -22.95 3.54 9.89
C GLY A 105 -23.12 4.72 10.84
N PRO A 106 -24.20 4.75 11.62
CA PRO A 106 -24.49 5.87 12.49
C PRO A 106 -23.46 5.95 13.63
N PHE A 107 -22.84 7.11 13.78
CA PHE A 107 -21.97 7.43 14.90
C PHE A 107 -22.23 8.87 15.36
N VAL A 108 -21.85 9.16 16.61
CA VAL A 108 -21.78 10.52 17.15
C VAL A 108 -20.51 10.59 17.98
N LEU A 109 -19.63 11.51 17.62
CA LEU A 109 -18.36 11.78 18.29
C LEU A 109 -18.28 13.27 18.63
N THR A 110 -17.19 13.71 19.22
CA THR A 110 -16.95 15.11 19.55
C THR A 110 -15.91 15.67 18.60
N ASP A 111 -16.18 16.82 17.99
CA ASP A 111 -15.24 17.49 17.10
C ASP A 111 -14.16 18.28 17.89
N GLN A 112 -13.21 18.86 17.16
CA GLN A 112 -12.12 19.68 17.69
C GLN A 112 -12.59 20.95 18.41
N ASP A 113 -13.86 21.33 18.29
CA ASP A 113 -14.46 22.49 18.97
C ASP A 113 -15.39 22.09 20.14
N GLY A 114 -15.39 20.80 20.49
CA GLY A 114 -16.21 20.26 21.57
C GLY A 114 -17.69 20.08 21.21
N LYS A 115 -18.04 20.15 19.91
CA LYS A 115 -19.42 19.97 19.44
C LYS A 115 -19.66 18.52 19.02
N PRO A 116 -20.91 18.03 19.12
CA PRO A 116 -21.25 16.71 18.58
C PRO A 116 -21.15 16.74 17.04
N PHE A 117 -20.50 15.73 16.47
CA PHE A 117 -20.35 15.50 15.05
C PHE A 117 -20.64 14.03 14.73
N GLY A 118 -21.44 13.76 13.71
CA GLY A 118 -21.80 12.39 13.35
C GLY A 118 -21.85 12.14 11.84
N ASP A 119 -22.29 10.93 11.49
CA ASP A 119 -22.51 10.52 10.10
C ASP A 119 -23.44 11.48 9.33
N LYS A 120 -24.41 12.10 10.02
CA LYS A 120 -25.35 13.05 9.42
C LYS A 120 -24.68 14.35 8.96
N ASP A 121 -23.61 14.78 9.61
CA ASP A 121 -22.87 16.00 9.29
C ASP A 121 -22.01 15.83 8.03
N MET A 122 -21.79 14.58 7.62
CA MET A 122 -21.11 14.19 6.39
C MET A 122 -22.06 14.12 5.18
N LEU A 123 -23.37 14.08 5.40
CA LEU A 123 -24.35 13.99 4.32
C LEU A 123 -24.31 15.23 3.41
N GLY A 124 -24.54 15.00 2.12
CA GLY A 124 -24.46 16.03 1.10
C GLY A 124 -23.04 16.38 0.64
N LYS A 125 -22.00 15.78 1.27
CA LYS A 125 -20.59 16.02 0.96
C LYS A 125 -19.89 14.71 0.66
N TRP A 126 -18.94 14.73 -0.27
CA TRP A 126 -17.95 13.68 -0.34
C TRP A 126 -17.05 13.77 0.89
N SER A 127 -16.77 12.65 1.51
CA SER A 127 -15.94 12.64 2.73
C SER A 127 -14.84 11.60 2.60
N LEU A 128 -13.65 11.97 3.09
CA LEU A 128 -12.49 11.11 3.14
C LEU A 128 -12.11 10.89 4.61
N VAL A 129 -12.40 9.71 5.13
CA VAL A 129 -12.25 9.38 6.56
C VAL A 129 -10.97 8.62 6.79
N TYR A 130 -10.18 9.05 7.76
CA TYR A 130 -8.96 8.39 8.22
C TYR A 130 -9.02 8.13 9.72
N PHE A 131 -8.57 6.93 10.11
CA PHE A 131 -8.44 6.54 11.52
C PHE A 131 -6.97 6.54 11.89
N GLY A 132 -6.62 7.18 13.01
CA GLY A 132 -5.25 7.33 13.46
C GLY A 132 -5.18 7.71 14.94
N PHE A 133 -4.04 8.22 15.39
CA PHE A 133 -3.86 8.79 16.72
C PHE A 133 -2.76 9.86 16.71
N THR A 134 -2.87 10.85 17.60
CA THR A 134 -1.99 12.04 17.54
C THR A 134 -0.54 11.73 17.90
N ASN A 135 -0.29 10.74 18.75
CA ASN A 135 1.05 10.33 19.18
C ASN A 135 1.71 9.31 18.23
N CYS A 136 1.21 9.17 16.99
CA CYS A 136 1.87 8.34 15.97
C CYS A 136 3.13 9.06 15.44
N PRO A 137 4.32 8.45 15.54
CA PRO A 137 5.56 9.16 15.19
C PRO A 137 5.74 9.38 13.69
N ASP A 138 5.24 8.47 12.83
CA ASP A 138 5.60 8.45 11.41
C ASP A 138 4.39 8.35 10.47
N ILE A 139 3.57 7.31 10.63
CA ILE A 139 2.58 6.92 9.61
C ILE A 139 1.41 7.90 9.53
N CYS A 140 0.85 8.32 10.66
CA CYS A 140 -0.31 9.20 10.65
C CYS A 140 -0.01 10.59 10.07
N PRO A 141 1.13 11.24 10.39
CA PRO A 141 1.50 12.49 9.74
C PRO A 141 1.66 12.34 8.21
N GLU A 142 2.39 11.32 7.74
CA GLU A 142 2.56 11.06 6.30
C GLU A 142 1.22 10.86 5.57
N GLU A 143 0.30 10.12 6.19
CA GLU A 143 -1.02 9.88 5.58
C GLU A 143 -1.89 11.15 5.60
N LEU A 144 -1.85 11.96 6.66
CA LEU A 144 -2.60 13.21 6.70
C LEU A 144 -2.06 14.27 5.74
N ASP A 145 -0.74 14.32 5.53
CA ASP A 145 -0.13 15.15 4.48
C ASP A 145 -0.60 14.71 3.09
N LYS A 146 -0.58 13.40 2.83
CA LYS A 146 -1.12 12.82 1.60
C LYS A 146 -2.60 13.17 1.41
N MET A 147 -3.42 13.04 2.45
CA MET A 147 -4.83 13.44 2.42
C MET A 147 -4.98 14.92 2.07
N SER A 148 -4.18 15.78 2.68
CA SER A 148 -4.20 17.23 2.48
C SER A 148 -3.89 17.61 1.03
N ILE A 149 -2.89 16.96 0.41
CA ILE A 149 -2.54 17.14 -1.01
C ILE A 149 -3.73 16.69 -1.88
N VAL A 150 -4.28 15.50 -1.65
CA VAL A 150 -5.39 14.96 -2.44
C VAL A 150 -6.62 15.87 -2.36
N VAL A 151 -7.01 16.29 -1.15
CA VAL A 151 -8.18 17.16 -0.94
C VAL A 151 -7.99 18.53 -1.61
N SER A 152 -6.82 19.13 -1.45
CA SER A 152 -6.49 20.42 -2.07
C SER A 152 -6.52 20.34 -3.61
N ASP A 153 -5.97 19.29 -4.19
CA ASP A 153 -5.90 19.13 -5.64
C ASP A 153 -7.27 18.80 -6.25
N ILE A 154 -8.08 17.99 -5.59
CA ILE A 154 -9.47 17.76 -6.03
C ILE A 154 -10.27 19.05 -5.98
N SER A 155 -10.14 19.84 -4.92
CA SER A 155 -10.86 21.11 -4.79
C SER A 155 -10.48 22.12 -5.88
N LYS A 156 -9.25 22.07 -6.41
CA LYS A 156 -8.80 22.91 -7.53
C LYS A 156 -9.27 22.41 -8.89
N SER A 157 -9.33 21.09 -9.07
CA SER A 157 -9.64 20.47 -10.37
C SER A 157 -11.12 20.18 -10.59
N HIS A 158 -11.88 20.04 -9.53
CA HIS A 158 -13.32 19.77 -9.55
C HIS A 158 -14.00 20.82 -8.66
N GLU A 159 -15.13 21.35 -9.09
CA GLU A 159 -15.93 22.30 -8.28
C GLU A 159 -16.59 21.63 -7.05
N THR A 160 -15.95 20.57 -6.54
CA THR A 160 -16.46 19.73 -5.46
C THR A 160 -15.46 19.68 -4.33
N SER A 161 -15.86 20.11 -3.16
CA SER A 161 -15.05 20.00 -1.94
C SER A 161 -15.24 18.62 -1.30
N ILE A 162 -14.13 17.99 -0.97
CA ILE A 162 -14.12 16.77 -0.15
C ILE A 162 -13.92 17.19 1.30
N LEU A 163 -14.73 16.64 2.21
CA LEU A 163 -14.58 16.82 3.65
C LEU A 163 -13.57 15.79 4.18
N PRO A 164 -12.34 16.20 4.55
CA PRO A 164 -11.41 15.32 5.22
C PRO A 164 -11.81 15.19 6.70
N VAL A 165 -11.83 13.94 7.19
CA VAL A 165 -12.22 13.63 8.58
C VAL A 165 -11.15 12.72 9.20
N PHE A 166 -10.59 13.14 10.31
CA PHE A 166 -9.70 12.35 11.15
C PHE A 166 -10.46 11.86 12.39
N ILE A 167 -10.41 10.57 12.66
CA ILE A 167 -11.04 9.95 13.85
C ILE A 167 -9.94 9.30 14.67
N THR A 168 -9.80 9.71 15.93
CA THR A 168 -8.81 9.08 16.81
C THR A 168 -9.18 7.65 17.16
N CYS A 169 -8.18 6.78 17.23
CA CYS A 169 -8.28 5.44 17.81
C CYS A 169 -7.79 5.37 19.27
N ASP A 170 -7.30 6.50 19.80
CA ASP A 170 -6.74 6.57 21.14
C ASP A 170 -7.35 7.69 22.00
N PRO A 171 -8.62 7.56 22.36
CA PRO A 171 -9.30 8.60 23.12
C PRO A 171 -8.74 8.82 24.54
N ALA A 172 -7.87 7.93 25.02
CA ALA A 172 -7.25 8.10 26.33
C ALA A 172 -6.22 9.24 26.34
N ARG A 173 -5.48 9.43 25.23
CA ARG A 173 -4.49 10.51 25.07
C ARG A 173 -4.98 11.65 24.19
N ASP A 174 -5.90 11.37 23.28
CA ASP A 174 -6.39 12.28 22.26
C ASP A 174 -7.69 12.94 22.71
N ASP A 175 -7.59 13.85 23.67
CA ASP A 175 -8.72 14.71 24.04
C ASP A 175 -9.01 15.77 22.94
N VAL A 176 -10.06 16.56 23.13
CA VAL A 176 -10.46 17.62 22.19
C VAL A 176 -9.33 18.61 21.92
N ALA A 177 -8.56 18.96 22.96
CA ALA A 177 -7.47 19.93 22.83
C ALA A 177 -6.28 19.34 22.05
N ALA A 178 -5.92 18.08 22.33
CA ALA A 178 -4.86 17.36 21.61
C ALA A 178 -5.21 17.19 20.14
N VAL A 179 -6.41 16.73 19.81
CA VAL A 179 -6.88 16.59 18.43
C VAL A 179 -6.90 17.93 17.73
N LYS A 180 -7.39 18.99 18.37
CA LYS A 180 -7.40 20.36 17.82
C LYS A 180 -6.01 20.88 17.50
N ALA A 181 -5.05 20.64 18.39
CA ALA A 181 -3.67 21.04 18.18
C ALA A 181 -3.04 20.28 17.00
N TYR A 182 -3.28 18.97 16.94
CA TYR A 182 -2.70 18.09 15.95
C TYR A 182 -3.17 18.37 14.52
N ILE A 183 -4.49 18.49 14.31
CA ILE A 183 -5.04 18.66 12.95
C ILE A 183 -4.72 20.02 12.31
N ARG A 184 -4.32 21.02 13.12
CA ARG A 184 -3.97 22.37 12.61
C ARG A 184 -2.80 22.38 11.63
N ASP A 185 -1.92 21.40 11.75
CA ASP A 185 -0.70 21.35 10.97
C ASP A 185 -0.92 20.79 9.56
N PHE A 186 -2.13 20.31 9.25
CA PHE A 186 -2.46 19.68 7.98
C PHE A 186 -3.37 20.56 7.10
N HIS A 187 -4.62 20.18 6.93
CA HIS A 187 -5.53 20.87 6.01
C HIS A 187 -6.56 21.72 6.78
N PRO A 188 -6.83 22.98 6.36
CA PRO A 188 -7.73 23.89 7.11
C PRO A 188 -9.18 23.38 7.22
N SER A 189 -9.65 22.53 6.30
CA SER A 189 -10.98 21.92 6.39
C SER A 189 -10.99 20.56 7.06
N LEU A 190 -9.85 20.10 7.60
CA LEU A 190 -9.78 18.81 8.31
C LEU A 190 -10.58 18.87 9.60
N VAL A 191 -11.53 17.95 9.74
CA VAL A 191 -12.32 17.76 10.97
C VAL A 191 -11.70 16.66 11.79
N GLY A 192 -11.33 16.95 13.03
CA GLY A 192 -10.78 15.97 13.97
C GLY A 192 -11.82 15.54 14.98
N LEU A 193 -12.00 14.26 15.15
CA LEU A 193 -13.02 13.67 16.01
C LEU A 193 -12.38 12.82 17.10
N THR A 194 -12.91 12.99 18.32
CA THR A 194 -12.62 12.16 19.49
C THR A 194 -13.92 11.82 20.22
N GLY A 195 -13.85 11.02 21.29
CA GLY A 195 -15.03 10.65 22.06
C GLY A 195 -14.71 9.68 23.17
N THR A 196 -15.73 9.02 23.71
CA THR A 196 -15.50 7.96 24.69
C THR A 196 -14.88 6.72 24.00
N TYR A 197 -14.16 5.91 24.75
CA TYR A 197 -13.60 4.66 24.24
C TYR A 197 -14.66 3.77 23.57
N ASP A 198 -15.84 3.67 24.16
CA ASP A 198 -16.93 2.84 23.63
C ASP A 198 -17.50 3.39 22.32
N ASP A 199 -17.61 4.72 22.16
CA ASP A 199 -18.06 5.36 20.93
C ASP A 199 -17.04 5.19 19.82
N ILE A 200 -15.75 5.38 20.13
CA ILE A 200 -14.66 5.14 19.19
C ILE A 200 -14.64 3.68 18.74
N LYS A 201 -14.71 2.74 19.69
CA LYS A 201 -14.76 1.30 19.40
C LYS A 201 -15.94 0.91 18.54
N LYS A 202 -17.11 1.49 18.80
CA LYS A 202 -18.32 1.28 18.01
C LYS A 202 -18.13 1.82 16.58
N THR A 203 -17.58 3.01 16.45
CA THR A 203 -17.30 3.65 15.15
C THR A 203 -16.27 2.86 14.35
N CYS A 204 -15.15 2.46 14.95
CA CYS A 204 -14.14 1.60 14.33
C CYS A 204 -14.75 0.28 13.83
N LYS A 205 -15.61 -0.35 14.63
CA LYS A 205 -16.31 -1.59 14.21
C LYS A 205 -17.19 -1.37 12.98
N GLN A 206 -17.88 -0.23 12.87
CA GLN A 206 -18.71 0.10 11.72
C GLN A 206 -17.90 0.31 10.45
N TYR A 207 -16.72 0.91 10.57
CA TYR A 207 -15.78 1.10 9.45
C TYR A 207 -14.88 -0.12 9.22
N ARG A 208 -15.06 -1.20 10.01
CA ARG A 208 -14.20 -2.41 9.98
C ARG A 208 -12.73 -2.08 10.19
N VAL A 209 -12.47 -1.05 10.97
CA VAL A 209 -11.13 -0.68 11.41
C VAL A 209 -10.76 -1.56 12.58
N TYR A 210 -9.68 -2.31 12.43
CA TYR A 210 -9.04 -2.95 13.57
C TYR A 210 -8.21 -1.91 14.31
N PHE A 211 -8.32 -1.87 15.62
CA PHE A 211 -7.40 -1.14 16.48
C PHE A 211 -7.17 -1.91 17.78
N SER A 212 -5.99 -1.77 18.32
CA SER A 212 -5.60 -2.42 19.58
C SER A 212 -4.99 -1.39 20.50
N THR A 213 -5.73 -1.04 21.54
CA THR A 213 -5.26 -0.20 22.66
C THR A 213 -5.17 -1.09 23.90
N PRO A 214 -4.14 -0.95 24.75
CA PRO A 214 -4.12 -1.68 26.02
C PRO A 214 -5.39 -1.40 26.84
N PRO A 215 -6.03 -2.42 27.41
CA PRO A 215 -7.37 -2.27 28.03
C PRO A 215 -7.41 -1.34 29.25
N ASN A 216 -6.26 -1.01 29.84
CA ASN A 216 -6.13 -0.10 30.98
C ASN A 216 -5.17 1.06 30.69
N ALA A 217 -5.04 1.43 29.41
CA ALA A 217 -4.16 2.51 28.99
C ALA A 217 -4.58 3.85 29.64
N LYS A 218 -3.58 4.54 30.20
CA LYS A 218 -3.73 5.88 30.75
C LYS A 218 -3.09 6.89 29.80
N ALA A 219 -3.51 8.12 29.88
CA ALA A 219 -2.95 9.22 29.08
C ALA A 219 -1.43 9.42 29.28
N THR A 220 -0.88 8.96 30.42
CA THR A 220 0.54 9.05 30.75
C THR A 220 1.38 7.88 30.25
N ASP A 221 0.75 6.83 29.72
CA ASP A 221 1.45 5.62 29.33
C ASP A 221 2.04 5.78 27.92
N ASP A 222 3.25 5.26 27.73
CA ASP A 222 3.88 5.21 26.41
C ASP A 222 3.56 3.88 25.71
N TYR A 223 2.65 3.94 24.74
CA TYR A 223 2.25 2.77 23.93
C TYR A 223 1.94 3.19 22.50
N LEU A 224 2.09 2.24 21.60
CA LEU A 224 1.63 2.39 20.21
C LEU A 224 0.26 1.73 20.04
N VAL A 225 -0.54 2.32 19.18
CA VAL A 225 -1.85 1.77 18.79
C VAL A 225 -1.74 1.17 17.40
N ASP A 226 -1.92 -0.15 17.31
CA ASP A 226 -2.06 -0.78 15.99
C ASP A 226 -3.45 -0.48 15.42
N HIS A 227 -3.51 0.08 14.23
CA HIS A 227 -4.76 0.35 13.54
C HIS A 227 -4.65 0.13 12.03
N SER A 228 -5.81 -0.04 11.38
CA SER A 228 -5.87 -0.14 9.92
C SER A 228 -5.54 1.19 9.25
N ILE A 229 -4.63 1.16 8.27
CA ILE A 229 -4.13 2.37 7.57
C ILE A 229 -4.82 2.47 6.22
N PHE A 230 -6.04 3.03 6.21
CA PHE A 230 -6.84 3.24 5.02
C PHE A 230 -7.56 4.58 5.05
N PHE A 231 -7.68 5.22 3.88
CA PHE A 231 -8.69 6.26 3.68
C PHE A 231 -9.98 5.62 3.20
N TYR A 232 -11.08 5.99 3.82
CA TYR A 232 -12.42 5.54 3.45
C TYR A 232 -13.14 6.66 2.71
N LEU A 233 -13.44 6.46 1.43
CA LEU A 233 -14.20 7.41 0.64
C LEU A 233 -15.70 7.14 0.82
N MET A 234 -16.41 8.16 1.29
CA MET A 234 -17.86 8.13 1.47
C MET A 234 -18.53 9.09 0.47
N ASP A 235 -19.62 8.66 -0.10
CA ASP A 235 -20.43 9.49 -1.00
C ASP A 235 -21.34 10.49 -0.24
N PRO A 236 -21.98 11.44 -0.93
CA PRO A 236 -22.90 12.40 -0.32
C PRO A 236 -24.14 11.77 0.35
N ASN A 237 -24.45 10.51 0.08
CA ASN A 237 -25.51 9.77 0.78
C ASN A 237 -25.00 9.02 2.03
N GLY A 238 -23.74 9.21 2.40
CA GLY A 238 -23.10 8.53 3.53
C GLY A 238 -22.78 7.05 3.26
N LYS A 239 -22.72 6.63 1.99
CA LYS A 239 -22.37 5.24 1.63
C LYS A 239 -20.91 5.11 1.28
N PHE A 240 -20.34 3.98 1.64
CA PHE A 240 -18.96 3.63 1.30
C PHE A 240 -18.78 3.43 -0.21
N VAL A 241 -17.74 4.05 -0.75
CA VAL A 241 -17.39 3.98 -2.18
C VAL A 241 -16.15 3.12 -2.39
N ASP A 242 -15.04 3.49 -1.75
CA ASP A 242 -13.76 2.79 -1.90
C ASP A 242 -12.86 3.02 -0.68
N ALA A 243 -11.82 2.20 -0.54
CA ALA A 243 -10.79 2.37 0.47
C ALA A 243 -9.40 2.41 -0.18
N PHE A 244 -8.57 3.38 0.24
CA PHE A 244 -7.23 3.59 -0.30
C PHE A 244 -6.20 3.24 0.76
N GLY A 245 -5.37 2.24 0.48
CA GLY A 245 -4.31 1.80 1.40
C GLY A 245 -3.05 2.65 1.29
N ARG A 246 -2.15 2.49 2.25
CA ARG A 246 -0.87 3.20 2.35
C ARG A 246 0.00 3.10 1.09
N SER A 247 -0.03 1.97 0.38
CA SER A 247 0.77 1.74 -0.84
C SER A 247 0.41 2.64 -2.02
N MET A 248 -0.77 3.27 -1.97
CA MET A 248 -1.21 4.18 -3.02
C MET A 248 -0.63 5.58 -2.80
N GLY A 249 0.04 6.12 -3.83
CA GLY A 249 0.52 7.50 -3.82
C GLY A 249 -0.62 8.53 -3.97
N PRO A 250 -0.37 9.81 -3.66
CA PRO A 250 -1.39 10.87 -3.72
C PRO A 250 -2.01 11.01 -5.12
N GLU A 251 -1.22 10.89 -6.19
CA GLU A 251 -1.71 10.98 -7.58
C GLU A 251 -2.64 9.82 -7.95
N GLU A 252 -2.36 8.61 -7.45
CA GLU A 252 -3.22 7.45 -7.70
C GLU A 252 -4.56 7.59 -6.97
N VAL A 253 -4.52 8.02 -5.71
CA VAL A 253 -5.72 8.28 -4.89
C VAL A 253 -6.57 9.39 -5.54
N LYS A 254 -5.94 10.51 -5.93
CA LYS A 254 -6.59 11.62 -6.64
C LYS A 254 -7.28 11.16 -7.92
N THR A 255 -6.59 10.39 -8.76
CA THR A 255 -7.14 9.88 -10.03
C THR A 255 -8.37 9.00 -9.81
N LYS A 256 -8.34 8.13 -8.79
CA LYS A 256 -9.48 7.28 -8.45
C LYS A 256 -10.66 8.09 -7.93
N ILE A 257 -10.41 9.04 -7.03
CA ILE A 257 -11.46 9.91 -6.51
C ILE A 257 -12.08 10.75 -7.63
N ALA A 258 -11.26 11.38 -8.48
CA ALA A 258 -11.73 12.15 -9.62
C ALA A 258 -12.67 11.33 -10.52
N ARG A 259 -12.30 10.08 -10.81
CA ARG A 259 -13.18 9.17 -11.56
C ARG A 259 -14.52 8.95 -10.85
N TYR A 260 -14.53 8.74 -9.53
CA TYR A 260 -15.78 8.57 -8.78
C TYR A 260 -16.64 9.83 -8.78
N LEU A 261 -16.02 11.02 -8.71
CA LEU A 261 -16.72 12.30 -8.83
C LEU A 261 -17.33 12.48 -10.21
N ASP A 262 -16.61 12.10 -11.27
CA ASP A 262 -17.12 12.17 -12.65
C ASP A 262 -18.24 11.16 -12.90
N GLU A 263 -18.12 9.96 -12.37
CA GLU A 263 -19.17 8.93 -12.42
C GLU A 263 -20.42 9.30 -11.59
N TRP A 264 -20.24 10.16 -10.59
CA TRP A 264 -21.34 10.73 -9.80
C TRP A 264 -22.13 11.80 -10.54
N LYS A 265 -21.69 12.30 -11.71
CA LYS A 265 -22.43 13.19 -12.61
C LYS A 265 -23.67 12.46 -13.17
N VAL A 266 -24.60 12.58 -12.74
CA VAL A 266 -25.87 12.43 -12.20
C VAL A 266 -27.00 12.38 -13.23
N LYS A 267 -27.72 11.28 -13.25
CA LYS A 267 -29.19 11.31 -13.31
C LYS A 267 -29.66 11.34 -11.84
N ASP A 268 -30.20 12.46 -11.40
CA ASP A 268 -30.87 12.64 -10.09
C ASP A 268 -30.01 12.47 -8.81
N GLY A 269 -28.74 12.78 -8.80
CA GLY A 269 -27.90 12.68 -7.58
C GLY A 269 -27.57 11.25 -7.16
N LYS A 270 -27.80 10.25 -8.02
CA LYS A 270 -27.51 8.84 -7.74
C LYS A 270 -26.51 8.29 -8.74
N PRO A 271 -25.34 7.78 -8.33
CA PRO A 271 -24.42 7.16 -9.25
C PRO A 271 -24.98 5.86 -9.82
N PHE A 272 -24.52 5.47 -11.02
CA PHE A 272 -24.98 4.25 -11.70
C PHE A 272 -24.76 2.99 -10.84
N TRP A 273 -23.72 2.94 -10.03
CA TRP A 273 -23.43 1.83 -9.11
C TRP A 273 -24.39 1.81 -7.89
N TYR A 274 -25.08 2.91 -7.60
CA TYR A 274 -26.11 2.95 -6.56
C TYR A 274 -27.33 2.10 -6.94
N GLU A 275 -27.76 2.13 -8.19
CA GLU A 275 -28.90 1.33 -8.68
C GLU A 275 -28.59 -0.17 -8.63
N GLN A 276 -27.33 -0.56 -8.90
CA GLN A 276 -26.91 -1.97 -8.81
C GLN A 276 -26.93 -2.50 -7.37
N SER A 277 -26.70 -1.65 -6.37
CA SER A 277 -26.74 -2.05 -4.96
C SER A 277 -28.16 -2.23 -4.40
N GLN A 278 -29.17 -1.64 -5.04
CA GLN A 278 -30.59 -1.81 -4.65
C GLN A 278 -31.22 -3.06 -5.26
N GLN A 279 -30.68 -3.56 -6.37
CA GLN A 279 -31.17 -4.79 -7.03
C GLN A 279 -30.66 -6.08 -6.38
N SER A 280 -29.75 -5.99 -5.41
CA SER A 280 -29.12 -7.12 -4.70
C SER A 280 -29.63 -7.28 -3.25
N GLN A 281 -30.67 -6.58 -2.85
CA GLN A 281 -31.44 -6.77 -1.61
C GLN A 281 -32.79 -7.41 -1.93
#